data_71049c3e9d9db152debc117ef660e73f
#
_entry.id   71049c3e9d9db152debc117ef660e73f
#
_cell.length_a   1.000
_cell.length_b   1.000
_cell.length_c   1.000
_cell.angle_alpha   90.00
_cell.angle_beta   90.00
_cell.angle_gamma   90.00
#
_symmetry.space_group_name_H-M   'P 1'
#
loop_
_entity.id
_entity.type
_entity.pdbx_description
1 polymer ?
#
loop_
_entity_poly.entity_id
_entity_poly.type
_entity_poly.pdbx_seq_one_letter_code
_entity_poly.pdbx_strand_id
1 'polypeptide(L)'
;DQICAGMIREGLDPQAARDRIYILDTQGLVCDNREGLDEYKRRYAKPGLLLAQWDLQGKAGLTEVLRHVPISVLLGTSGAGGAFQEEHIQLMLAHCERPMVFPLSNPTANCEALPEDIFRWSQGRAIVATGSPFKDVEFEGQRYRVGQGNNVFIFPGVGLAAIVSQI
;
A
#
# COMPACT_ATOMS: atom_id res chain seq x y z
N ASP A 1 -5.55 7.07 7.52
CA ASP A 1 -6.24 8.36 7.75
C ASP A 1 -5.53 9.55 7.09
N GLN A 2 -4.19 9.73 7.24
CA GLN A 2 -3.48 10.92 6.71
C GLN A 2 -3.53 11.02 5.18
N ILE A 3 -3.43 9.90 4.46
CA ILE A 3 -3.55 9.87 3.00
C ILE A 3 -4.97 10.35 2.59
N CYS A 4 -6.01 9.84 3.24
CA CYS A 4 -7.39 10.26 3.01
C CYS A 4 -7.57 11.77 3.29
N ALA A 5 -7.06 12.23 4.43
CA ALA A 5 -7.09 13.66 4.78
C ALA A 5 -6.33 14.53 3.77
N GLY A 6 -5.21 14.03 3.24
CA GLY A 6 -4.47 14.70 2.17
C GLY A 6 -5.32 14.84 0.89
N MET A 7 -5.94 13.75 0.43
CA MET A 7 -6.82 13.79 -0.75
C MET A 7 -7.99 14.77 -0.59
N ILE A 8 -8.60 14.83 0.60
CA ILE A 8 -9.69 15.75 0.91
C ILE A 8 -9.18 17.21 0.86
N ARG A 9 -7.99 17.47 1.40
CA ARG A 9 -7.38 18.80 1.39
C ARG A 9 -7.08 19.28 -0.04
N GLU A 10 -6.73 18.36 -0.93
CA GLU A 10 -6.57 18.62 -2.37
C GLU A 10 -7.89 18.72 -3.14
N GLY A 11 -9.03 18.73 -2.45
CA GLY A 11 -10.35 19.00 -3.02
C GLY A 11 -11.18 17.76 -3.36
N LEU A 12 -10.76 16.56 -2.96
CA LEU A 12 -11.57 15.37 -3.17
C LEU A 12 -12.71 15.31 -2.14
N ASP A 13 -13.89 14.91 -2.59
CA ASP A 13 -15.00 14.63 -1.68
C ASP A 13 -14.61 13.59 -0.62
N PRO A 14 -15.01 13.74 0.67
CA PRO A 14 -14.61 12.83 1.73
C PRO A 14 -15.00 11.36 1.50
N GLN A 15 -16.15 11.10 0.88
CA GLN A 15 -16.54 9.73 0.55
C GLN A 15 -15.72 9.20 -0.62
N ALA A 16 -15.54 9.99 -1.68
CA ALA A 16 -14.71 9.63 -2.82
C ALA A 16 -13.25 9.36 -2.41
N ALA A 17 -12.71 10.07 -1.43
CA ALA A 17 -11.38 9.82 -0.88
C ALA A 17 -11.31 8.46 -0.16
N ARG A 18 -12.31 8.11 0.65
CA ARG A 18 -12.40 6.79 1.31
C ARG A 18 -12.56 5.65 0.30
N ASP A 19 -13.37 5.87 -0.72
CA ASP A 19 -13.65 4.85 -1.74
C ASP A 19 -12.41 4.47 -2.58
N ARG A 20 -11.42 5.33 -2.64
CA ARG A 20 -10.13 5.06 -3.30
C ARG A 20 -9.15 4.24 -2.46
N ILE A 21 -9.45 3.99 -1.18
CA ILE A 21 -8.56 3.25 -0.27
C ILE A 21 -9.11 1.85 -0.06
N TYR A 22 -8.31 0.84 -0.37
CA TYR A 22 -8.60 -0.58 -0.17
C TYR A 22 -7.65 -1.11 0.89
N ILE A 23 -8.20 -1.63 1.99
CA ILE A 23 -7.42 -2.21 3.09
C ILE A 23 -7.55 -3.73 3.01
N LEU A 24 -6.40 -4.39 3.04
CA LEU A 24 -6.32 -5.84 3.15
C LEU A 24 -5.61 -6.22 4.44
N ASP A 25 -6.06 -7.27 5.07
CA ASP A 25 -5.40 -7.92 6.19
C ASP A 25 -5.29 -9.44 5.97
N THR A 26 -4.92 -10.20 6.99
CA THR A 26 -4.79 -11.67 6.91
C THR A 26 -6.08 -12.39 6.48
N GLN A 27 -7.22 -11.74 6.60
CA GLN A 27 -8.50 -12.26 6.16
C GLN A 27 -8.92 -11.73 4.76
N GLY A 28 -8.04 -10.99 4.08
CA GLY A 28 -8.30 -10.39 2.76
C GLY A 28 -8.87 -8.98 2.84
N LEU A 29 -9.58 -8.57 1.79
CA LEU A 29 -10.19 -7.24 1.69
C LEU A 29 -11.14 -6.98 2.87
N VAL A 30 -10.99 -5.81 3.47
CA VAL A 30 -11.86 -5.38 4.56
C VAL A 30 -13.22 -4.96 3.98
N CYS A 31 -14.26 -5.74 4.32
CA CYS A 31 -15.65 -5.48 3.93
C CYS A 31 -16.53 -5.25 5.15
N ASP A 32 -17.63 -4.51 4.98
CA ASP A 32 -18.53 -4.08 6.05
C ASP A 32 -19.34 -5.24 6.69
N ASN A 33 -19.47 -6.36 5.98
CA ASN A 33 -20.11 -7.58 6.46
C ASN A 33 -19.21 -8.46 7.35
N ARG A 34 -17.96 -8.04 7.63
CA ARG A 34 -17.06 -8.75 8.54
C ARG A 34 -17.34 -8.36 9.98
N GLU A 35 -17.42 -9.37 10.84
CA GLU A 35 -17.53 -9.18 12.28
C GLU A 35 -16.17 -8.78 12.90
N GLY A 36 -16.22 -8.08 14.05
CA GLY A 36 -15.02 -7.75 14.82
C GLY A 36 -14.11 -6.70 14.21
N LEU A 37 -14.56 -5.93 13.21
CA LEU A 37 -13.78 -4.82 12.66
C LEU A 37 -13.61 -3.71 13.71
N ASP A 38 -12.36 -3.31 13.92
CA ASP A 38 -12.07 -2.10 14.67
C ASP A 38 -12.59 -0.84 13.91
N GLU A 39 -12.72 0.26 14.65
CA GLU A 39 -13.26 1.51 14.10
C GLU A 39 -12.45 2.05 12.92
N TYR A 40 -11.11 1.87 12.94
CA TYR A 40 -10.24 2.37 11.89
C TYR A 40 -10.44 1.60 10.58
N LYS A 41 -10.55 0.27 10.65
CA LYS A 41 -10.85 -0.55 9.48
C LYS A 41 -12.25 -0.30 8.95
N ARG A 42 -13.23 -0.16 9.85
CA ARG A 42 -14.63 0.08 9.48
C ARG A 42 -14.81 1.33 8.63
N ARG A 43 -14.02 2.37 8.84
CA ARG A 43 -14.07 3.61 8.04
C ARG A 43 -13.77 3.41 6.56
N TYR A 44 -13.00 2.38 6.23
CA TYR A 44 -12.55 2.07 4.86
C TYR A 44 -13.10 0.74 4.36
N ALA A 45 -13.98 0.11 5.12
CA ALA A 45 -14.59 -1.14 4.73
C ALA A 45 -15.40 -0.96 3.44
N LYS A 46 -15.20 -1.88 2.50
CA LYS A 46 -15.95 -1.89 1.25
C LYS A 46 -17.29 -2.60 1.44
N PRO A 47 -18.31 -2.29 0.64
CA PRO A 47 -19.56 -3.05 0.69
C PRO A 47 -19.32 -4.54 0.49
N GLY A 48 -19.87 -5.38 1.36
CA GLY A 48 -19.70 -6.84 1.26
C GLY A 48 -20.24 -7.42 -0.05
N LEU A 49 -21.22 -6.75 -0.67
CA LEU A 49 -21.75 -7.09 -2.00
C LEU A 49 -20.71 -6.97 -3.12
N LEU A 50 -19.61 -6.23 -2.91
CA LEU A 50 -18.55 -6.08 -3.91
C LEU A 50 -17.93 -7.43 -4.28
N LEU A 51 -17.76 -8.34 -3.31
CA LEU A 51 -17.22 -9.68 -3.56
C LEU A 51 -18.12 -10.50 -4.49
N ALA A 52 -19.42 -10.40 -4.30
CA ALA A 52 -20.38 -11.08 -5.19
C ALA A 52 -20.36 -10.48 -6.60
N GLN A 53 -20.15 -9.16 -6.73
CA GLN A 53 -19.99 -8.52 -8.05
C GLN A 53 -18.73 -8.97 -8.78
N TRP A 54 -17.70 -9.40 -8.03
CA TRP A 54 -16.47 -9.97 -8.57
C TRP A 54 -16.53 -11.49 -8.76
N ASP A 55 -17.70 -12.10 -8.60
CA ASP A 55 -17.92 -13.55 -8.65
C ASP A 55 -17.02 -14.33 -7.65
N LEU A 56 -16.73 -13.70 -6.50
CA LEU A 56 -15.91 -14.29 -5.46
C LEU A 56 -16.78 -14.81 -4.31
N GLN A 57 -16.55 -16.06 -3.93
CA GLN A 57 -17.11 -16.65 -2.72
C GLN A 57 -16.08 -16.60 -1.59
N GLY A 58 -16.33 -15.77 -0.58
CA GLY A 58 -15.47 -15.68 0.59
C GLY A 58 -14.58 -14.41 0.60
N LYS A 59 -13.27 -14.58 0.69
CA LYS A 59 -12.31 -13.46 0.81
C LYS A 59 -11.65 -13.11 -0.53
N ALA A 60 -11.44 -11.83 -0.78
CA ALA A 60 -10.57 -11.34 -1.84
C ALA A 60 -9.17 -11.03 -1.28
N GLY A 61 -8.15 -11.63 -1.86
CA GLY A 61 -6.75 -11.28 -1.59
C GLY A 61 -6.27 -10.10 -2.42
N LEU A 62 -4.97 -9.84 -2.40
CA LEU A 62 -4.36 -8.74 -3.13
C LEU A 62 -4.54 -8.90 -4.65
N THR A 63 -4.33 -10.10 -5.17
CA THR A 63 -4.47 -10.40 -6.60
C THR A 63 -5.89 -10.09 -7.09
N GLU A 64 -6.92 -10.52 -6.35
CA GLU A 64 -8.32 -10.30 -6.73
C GLU A 64 -8.64 -8.80 -6.74
N VAL A 65 -8.18 -8.06 -5.73
CA VAL A 65 -8.37 -6.59 -5.70
C VAL A 65 -7.71 -5.92 -6.90
N LEU A 66 -6.46 -6.28 -7.21
CA LEU A 66 -5.73 -5.69 -8.33
C LEU A 66 -6.30 -6.04 -9.71
N ARG A 67 -6.98 -7.18 -9.83
CA ARG A 67 -7.69 -7.56 -11.07
C ARG A 67 -8.95 -6.73 -11.32
N HIS A 68 -9.62 -6.31 -10.26
CA HIS A 68 -10.91 -5.62 -10.36
C HIS A 68 -10.85 -4.11 -10.17
N VAL A 69 -9.75 -3.61 -9.56
CA VAL A 69 -9.60 -2.20 -9.22
C VAL A 69 -8.31 -1.63 -9.79
N PRO A 70 -8.36 -0.51 -10.52
CA PRO A 70 -7.18 0.15 -11.07
C PRO A 70 -6.37 0.85 -9.98
N ILE A 71 -5.57 0.08 -9.24
CA ILE A 71 -4.71 0.56 -8.16
C ILE A 71 -3.42 1.15 -8.73
N SER A 72 -3.08 2.36 -8.35
CA SER A 72 -1.83 3.05 -8.72
C SER A 72 -0.79 3.11 -7.59
N VAL A 73 -1.21 2.88 -6.34
CA VAL A 73 -0.34 2.92 -5.16
C VAL A 73 -0.53 1.67 -4.33
N LEU A 74 0.53 0.92 -4.09
CA LEU A 74 0.56 -0.27 -3.25
C LEU A 74 1.45 -0.03 -2.03
N LEU A 75 0.84 -0.11 -0.83
CA LEU A 75 1.53 0.07 0.44
C LEU A 75 1.58 -1.24 1.21
N GLY A 76 2.76 -1.68 1.57
CA GLY A 76 3.00 -2.86 2.39
C GLY A 76 3.35 -2.48 3.83
N THR A 77 2.56 -2.94 4.77
CA THR A 77 2.77 -2.82 6.22
C THR A 77 2.40 -4.12 6.92
N SER A 78 2.54 -5.24 6.21
CA SER A 78 2.03 -6.55 6.62
C SER A 78 2.97 -7.32 7.54
N GLY A 79 4.27 -7.00 7.52
CA GLY A 79 5.31 -7.80 8.14
C GLY A 79 5.55 -9.14 7.45
N ALA A 80 4.92 -9.39 6.31
CA ALA A 80 5.01 -10.63 5.54
C ALA A 80 5.99 -10.44 4.37
N GLY A 81 7.22 -10.93 4.54
CA GLY A 81 8.23 -10.90 3.47
C GLY A 81 7.74 -11.62 2.23
N GLY A 82 7.95 -11.00 1.05
CA GLY A 82 7.55 -11.58 -0.23
C GLY A 82 6.04 -11.54 -0.53
N ALA A 83 5.25 -10.76 0.22
CA ALA A 83 3.81 -10.64 -0.01
C ALA A 83 3.47 -9.98 -1.36
N PHE A 84 4.35 -9.16 -1.89
CA PHE A 84 4.21 -8.61 -3.24
C PHE A 84 4.96 -9.49 -4.23
N GLN A 85 4.33 -9.81 -5.33
CA GLN A 85 4.84 -10.68 -6.37
C GLN A 85 4.76 -10.00 -7.74
N GLU A 86 5.42 -10.58 -8.74
CA GLU A 86 5.46 -10.05 -10.10
C GLU A 86 4.06 -9.82 -10.67
N GLU A 87 3.14 -10.79 -10.47
CA GLU A 87 1.74 -10.68 -10.93
C GLU A 87 1.08 -9.39 -10.44
N HIS A 88 1.31 -9.01 -9.18
CA HIS A 88 0.72 -7.80 -8.61
C HIS A 88 1.20 -6.54 -9.33
N ILE A 89 2.50 -6.47 -9.62
CA ILE A 89 3.09 -5.33 -10.34
C ILE A 89 2.59 -5.28 -11.79
N GLN A 90 2.48 -6.43 -12.45
CA GLN A 90 1.93 -6.52 -13.80
C GLN A 90 0.47 -6.08 -13.87
N LEU A 91 -0.35 -6.46 -12.89
CA LEU A 91 -1.75 -6.01 -12.80
C LEU A 91 -1.85 -4.49 -12.61
N MET A 92 -0.98 -3.89 -11.80
CA MET A 92 -0.93 -2.44 -11.66
C MET A 92 -0.52 -1.74 -12.95
N LEU A 93 0.47 -2.28 -13.66
CA LEU A 93 0.97 -1.72 -14.93
C LEU A 93 -0.06 -1.76 -16.06
N ALA A 94 -1.06 -2.63 -15.99
CA ALA A 94 -2.16 -2.65 -16.95
C ALA A 94 -3.01 -1.36 -16.91
N HIS A 95 -2.99 -0.63 -15.79
CA HIS A 95 -3.82 0.55 -15.56
C HIS A 95 -3.01 1.81 -15.21
N CYS A 96 -1.74 1.67 -14.82
CA CYS A 96 -0.90 2.77 -14.36
C CYS A 96 0.50 2.65 -14.96
N GLU A 97 0.90 3.65 -15.73
CA GLU A 97 2.23 3.66 -16.39
C GLU A 97 3.37 3.67 -15.37
N ARG A 98 3.21 4.38 -14.25
CA ARG A 98 4.21 4.52 -13.19
C ARG A 98 3.61 4.22 -11.82
N PRO A 99 3.43 2.94 -11.46
CA PRO A 99 2.88 2.57 -10.16
C PRO A 99 3.84 2.92 -9.02
N MET A 100 3.28 3.33 -7.88
CA MET A 100 4.02 3.51 -6.64
C MET A 100 3.94 2.22 -5.83
N VAL A 101 5.09 1.64 -5.49
CA VAL A 101 5.17 0.40 -4.72
C VAL A 101 6.05 0.63 -3.50
N PHE A 102 5.44 0.61 -2.33
CA PHE A 102 6.08 0.96 -1.06
C PHE A 102 6.01 -0.21 -0.08
N PRO A 103 6.95 -1.18 -0.14
CA PRO A 103 7.08 -2.24 0.85
C PRO A 103 7.75 -1.67 2.11
N LEU A 104 6.95 -1.24 3.08
CA LEU A 104 7.40 -0.46 4.23
C LEU A 104 7.68 -1.30 5.47
N SER A 105 7.49 -2.62 5.43
CA SER A 105 7.74 -3.49 6.58
C SER A 105 9.21 -3.59 6.94
N ASN A 106 9.49 -3.64 8.24
CA ASN A 106 10.81 -3.77 8.85
C ASN A 106 10.89 -5.05 9.72
N PRO A 107 12.06 -5.67 9.87
CA PRO A 107 13.32 -5.44 9.16
C PRO A 107 13.26 -5.90 7.70
N THR A 108 14.38 -5.79 6.98
CA THR A 108 14.50 -6.18 5.55
C THR A 108 13.92 -7.56 5.23
N ALA A 109 14.06 -8.53 6.13
CA ALA A 109 13.51 -9.88 5.95
C ALA A 109 11.97 -9.91 5.88
N ASN A 110 11.31 -8.90 6.43
CA ASN A 110 9.84 -8.75 6.42
C ASN A 110 9.34 -7.85 5.29
N CYS A 111 10.25 -7.31 4.47
CA CYS A 111 9.92 -6.46 3.34
C CYS A 111 9.04 -7.22 2.34
N GLU A 112 7.93 -6.66 1.94
CA GLU A 112 6.95 -7.32 1.07
C GLU A 112 7.49 -7.66 -0.32
N ALA A 113 8.47 -6.90 -0.82
CA ALA A 113 9.26 -7.22 -2.00
C ALA A 113 10.58 -6.47 -1.98
N LEU A 114 11.61 -7.03 -2.59
CA LEU A 114 12.89 -6.36 -2.74
C LEU A 114 12.81 -5.28 -3.84
N PRO A 115 13.45 -4.12 -3.69
CA PRO A 115 13.48 -3.08 -4.72
C PRO A 115 13.96 -3.58 -6.08
N GLU A 116 14.97 -4.45 -6.10
CA GLU A 116 15.51 -5.07 -7.32
C GLU A 116 14.45 -5.84 -8.09
N ASP A 117 13.62 -6.62 -7.38
CA ASP A 117 12.52 -7.36 -7.96
C ASP A 117 11.45 -6.43 -8.52
N ILE A 118 11.07 -5.38 -7.77
CA ILE A 118 10.05 -4.41 -8.21
C ILE A 118 10.51 -3.70 -9.48
N PHE A 119 11.77 -3.25 -9.55
CA PHE A 119 12.30 -2.60 -10.76
C PHE A 119 12.36 -3.58 -11.94
N ARG A 120 12.75 -4.83 -11.72
CA ARG A 120 12.74 -5.86 -12.76
C ARG A 120 11.31 -6.13 -13.26
N TRP A 121 10.36 -6.37 -12.37
CA TRP A 121 8.96 -6.64 -12.71
C TRP A 121 8.28 -5.46 -13.39
N SER A 122 8.64 -4.23 -13.00
CA SER A 122 8.07 -3.01 -13.59
C SER A 122 8.84 -2.49 -14.81
N GLN A 123 9.93 -3.15 -15.21
CA GLN A 123 10.82 -2.65 -16.27
C GLN A 123 11.30 -1.21 -15.99
N GLY A 124 11.69 -0.94 -14.74
CA GLY A 124 12.15 0.37 -14.28
C GLY A 124 11.08 1.44 -14.12
N ARG A 125 9.80 1.14 -14.37
CA ARG A 125 8.72 2.15 -14.35
C ARG A 125 8.21 2.50 -12.97
N ALA A 126 8.31 1.60 -11.99
CA ALA A 126 7.78 1.83 -10.65
C ALA A 126 8.54 2.93 -9.90
N ILE A 127 7.81 3.64 -9.02
CA ILE A 127 8.38 4.48 -7.98
C ILE A 127 8.45 3.64 -6.71
N VAL A 128 9.65 3.48 -6.15
CA VAL A 128 9.89 2.56 -5.03
C VAL A 128 10.40 3.31 -3.81
N ALA A 129 9.80 3.03 -2.66
CA ALA A 129 10.33 3.40 -1.35
C ALA A 129 10.13 2.27 -0.36
N THR A 130 11.06 2.09 0.57
CA THR A 130 11.08 0.97 1.52
C THR A 130 11.15 1.46 2.96
N GLY A 131 10.71 0.64 3.91
CA GLY A 131 10.83 0.96 5.33
C GLY A 131 12.25 0.84 5.85
N SER A 132 12.97 -0.20 5.44
CA SER A 132 14.40 -0.39 5.72
C SER A 132 15.26 0.28 4.65
N PRO A 133 16.53 0.65 4.96
CA PRO A 133 17.42 1.21 3.95
C PRO A 133 17.85 0.14 2.95
N PHE A 134 17.76 0.46 1.67
CA PHE A 134 18.31 -0.32 0.57
C PHE A 134 19.27 0.54 -0.26
N LYS A 135 20.20 -0.12 -0.93
CA LYS A 135 21.04 0.53 -1.93
C LYS A 135 20.21 0.87 -3.17
N ASP A 136 20.68 1.86 -3.93
CA ASP A 136 20.15 2.12 -5.26
C ASP A 136 20.30 0.86 -6.14
N VAL A 137 19.35 0.64 -7.02
CA VAL A 137 19.31 -0.53 -7.91
C VAL A 137 19.82 -0.15 -9.29
N GLU A 138 20.68 -0.99 -9.85
CA GLU A 138 21.08 -0.90 -11.25
C GLU A 138 20.25 -1.89 -12.08
N PHE A 139 19.51 -1.40 -13.05
CA PHE A 139 18.69 -2.20 -13.94
C PHE A 139 18.80 -1.64 -15.36
N GLU A 140 19.15 -2.51 -16.34
CA GLU A 140 19.35 -2.17 -17.76
C GLU A 140 20.28 -0.96 -17.98
N GLY A 141 21.35 -0.87 -17.21
CA GLY A 141 22.35 0.21 -17.32
C GLY A 141 21.90 1.55 -16.72
N GLN A 142 20.73 1.62 -16.11
CA GLN A 142 20.23 2.80 -15.41
C GLN A 142 20.24 2.58 -13.91
N ARG A 143 20.62 3.63 -13.16
CA ARG A 143 20.57 3.65 -11.69
C ARG A 143 19.25 4.21 -11.19
N TYR A 144 18.54 3.40 -10.41
CA TYR A 144 17.28 3.76 -9.78
C TYR A 144 17.48 4.01 -8.30
N ARG A 145 17.09 5.18 -7.85
CA ARG A 145 17.14 5.53 -6.43
C ARG A 145 15.98 4.87 -5.69
N VAL A 146 16.29 4.20 -4.58
CA VAL A 146 15.30 3.67 -3.64
C VAL A 146 15.03 4.70 -2.55
N GLY A 147 13.78 5.18 -2.46
CA GLY A 147 13.37 6.05 -1.38
C GLY A 147 13.29 5.30 -0.05
N GLN A 148 13.44 6.01 1.07
CA GLN A 148 13.25 5.43 2.40
C GLN A 148 12.10 6.13 3.13
N GLY A 149 11.06 5.36 3.48
CA GLY A 149 9.86 5.77 4.23
C GLY A 149 9.86 5.20 5.65
N ASN A 150 10.92 5.42 6.41
CA ASN A 150 11.03 4.90 7.78
C ASN A 150 10.38 5.84 8.79
N ASN A 151 9.63 5.29 9.74
CA ASN A 151 8.99 6.03 10.83
C ASN A 151 9.99 6.83 11.68
N VAL A 152 11.27 6.43 11.72
CA VAL A 152 12.33 7.15 12.45
C VAL A 152 12.47 8.60 11.99
N PHE A 153 12.15 8.91 10.74
CA PHE A 153 12.26 10.27 10.22
C PHE A 153 11.20 11.23 10.75
N ILE A 154 10.04 10.73 11.15
CA ILE A 154 8.96 11.54 11.70
C ILE A 154 8.99 11.57 13.24
N PHE A 155 9.63 10.59 13.87
CA PHE A 155 9.63 10.41 15.32
C PHE A 155 10.12 11.66 16.09
N PRO A 156 11.21 12.35 15.72
CA PRO A 156 11.65 13.54 16.46
C PRO A 156 10.58 14.64 16.49
N GLY A 157 9.89 14.87 15.38
CA GLY A 157 8.82 15.86 15.30
C GLY A 157 7.59 15.48 16.11
N VAL A 158 7.17 14.21 16.02
CA VAL A 158 6.03 13.68 16.80
C VAL A 158 6.34 13.67 18.30
N GLY A 159 7.55 13.24 18.69
CA GLY A 159 7.98 13.25 20.08
C GLY A 159 8.01 14.65 20.69
N LEU A 160 8.56 15.62 19.95
CA LEU A 160 8.56 17.02 20.39
C LEU A 160 7.13 17.57 20.49
N ALA A 161 6.27 17.29 19.53
CA ALA A 161 4.87 17.71 19.57
C ALA A 161 4.13 17.15 20.78
N ALA A 162 4.31 15.88 21.10
CA ALA A 162 3.71 15.24 22.29
C ALA A 162 4.18 15.91 23.59
N ILE A 163 5.47 16.19 23.71
CA ILE A 163 6.04 16.88 24.90
C ILE A 163 5.46 18.29 25.05
N VAL A 164 5.42 19.07 23.94
CA VAL A 164 4.92 20.45 23.99
C VAL A 164 3.42 20.50 24.25
N SER A 165 2.65 19.55 23.71
CA SER A 165 1.20 19.46 23.88
C SER A 165 0.77 18.77 25.18
N GLN A 166 1.72 18.23 25.94
CA GLN A 166 1.48 17.49 27.21
C GLN A 166 0.52 16.30 27.06
N ILE A 167 0.61 15.57 25.92
CA ILE A 167 -0.15 14.35 25.61
C ILE A 167 0.75 13.13 25.51
#